data_58f188471a2f58005e8740b5c54ae5d8
#
_entry.id   58f188471a2f58005e8740b5c54ae5d8
#
_cell.length_a   1.000
_cell.length_b   1.000
_cell.length_c   1.000
_cell.angle_alpha   90.00
_cell.angle_beta   90.00
_cell.angle_gamma   90.00
#
_symmetry.space_group_name_H-M   'P 1'
#
loop_
_entity.id
_entity.type
_entity.pdbx_description
1 polymer ?
#
loop_
_entity_poly.entity_id
_entity_poly.type
_entity_poly.pdbx_seq_one_letter_code
_entity_poly.pdbx_strand_id
1 'polypeptide(L)' 'MNIQAAVKRAMESGGLIVRPQWNGCVHIKPTNGPECCICYGKEQAPCPRWQPQAEDLLADDWEVTTEELT' A
#
# COMPACT_ATOMS: atom_id res chain seq x y z
N MET A 1 -3.16 12.24 0.95
CA MET A 1 -2.09 12.52 -0.02
C MET A 1 -2.28 11.67 -1.27
N ASN A 2 -1.69 12.05 -2.38
CA ASN A 2 -1.77 11.23 -3.58
C ASN A 2 -0.84 10.01 -3.44
N ILE A 3 -0.98 9.05 -4.36
CA ILE A 3 -0.24 7.79 -4.24
C ILE A 3 1.28 8.00 -4.35
N GLN A 4 1.73 8.93 -5.17
CA GLN A 4 3.16 9.20 -5.31
C GLN A 4 3.76 9.67 -3.98
N ALA A 5 3.11 10.62 -3.32
CA ALA A 5 3.57 11.13 -2.03
C ALA A 5 3.53 10.05 -0.97
N ALA A 6 2.48 9.22 -0.97
CA ALA A 6 2.36 8.13 -0.01
C ALA A 6 3.47 7.10 -0.19
N VAL A 7 3.74 6.69 -1.43
CA VAL A 7 4.82 5.74 -1.73
C VAL A 7 6.16 6.29 -1.29
N LYS A 8 6.44 7.56 -1.59
CA LYS A 8 7.69 8.18 -1.20
C LYS A 8 7.88 8.17 0.31
N ARG A 9 6.84 8.55 1.05
CA ARG A 9 6.90 8.55 2.51
C ARG A 9 7.05 7.15 3.07
N ALA A 10 6.33 6.18 2.52
CA ALA A 10 6.43 4.80 2.97
C ALA A 10 7.84 4.24 2.75
N MET A 11 8.45 4.54 1.62
CA MET A 11 9.82 4.09 1.35
C MET A 11 10.82 4.70 2.33
N GLU A 12 10.62 5.95 2.73
CA GLU A 12 11.50 6.63 3.68
C GLU A 12 11.36 6.06 5.10
N SER A 13 10.15 5.67 5.49
CA SER A 13 9.86 5.22 6.85
C SER A 13 9.80 3.71 7.01
N GLY A 14 9.86 2.97 5.90
CA GLY A 14 9.65 1.52 5.93
C GLY A 14 8.19 1.13 6.17
N GLY A 15 7.26 2.03 5.89
CA GLY A 15 5.84 1.82 6.14
C GLY A 15 5.08 1.20 4.98
N LEU A 16 3.78 1.16 5.15
CA LEU A 16 2.83 0.64 4.17
C LEU A 16 1.88 1.75 3.77
N ILE A 17 1.30 1.66 2.58
CA ILE A 17 0.30 2.63 2.15
C ILE A 17 -1.08 2.00 2.18
N VAL A 18 -2.07 2.78 2.57
CA VAL A 18 -3.45 2.33 2.70
C VAL A 18 -4.41 3.41 2.25
N ARG A 19 -5.64 3.02 1.95
CA ARG A 19 -6.74 3.94 1.72
C ARG A 19 -7.76 3.77 2.85
N PRO A 20 -8.35 4.87 3.35
CA PRO A 20 -9.32 4.78 4.43
C PRO A 20 -10.50 3.85 4.12
N GLN A 21 -10.94 3.82 2.86
CA GLN A 21 -12.08 2.98 2.45
C GLN A 21 -11.80 1.48 2.57
N TRP A 22 -10.54 1.09 2.71
CA TRP A 22 -10.18 -0.32 2.87
C TRP A 22 -10.35 -0.81 4.31
N ASN A 23 -10.60 0.09 5.25
CA ASN A 23 -10.87 -0.22 6.66
C ASN A 23 -9.82 -1.13 7.31
N GLY A 24 -8.57 -0.97 6.91
CA GLY A 24 -7.47 -1.76 7.46
C GLY A 24 -7.39 -3.20 6.95
N CYS A 25 -8.22 -3.57 5.98
CA CYS A 25 -8.21 -4.93 5.45
C CYS A 25 -7.09 -5.19 4.45
N VAL A 26 -6.56 -4.15 3.84
CA VAL A 26 -5.52 -4.26 2.83
C VAL A 26 -4.45 -3.21 3.08
N HIS A 27 -3.19 -3.62 2.96
CA HIS A 27 -2.04 -2.73 3.03
C HIS A 27 -1.13 -3.02 1.86
N ILE A 28 -0.52 -1.99 1.30
CA ILE A 28 0.38 -2.14 0.17
C ILE A 28 1.79 -1.76 0.61
N LYS A 29 2.75 -2.65 0.40
CA LYS A 29 4.16 -2.36 0.68
C LYS A 29 4.87 -2.03 -0.61
N PRO A 30 5.26 -0.76 -0.83
CA PRO A 30 6.03 -0.41 -2.02
C PRO A 30 7.46 -0.94 -1.91
N THR A 31 7.93 -1.58 -2.96
CA THR A 31 9.31 -2.06 -3.05
C THR A 31 9.85 -1.83 -4.45
N ASN A 32 11.17 -1.84 -4.57
CA ASN A 32 11.85 -1.79 -5.86
C ASN A 32 12.37 -3.15 -6.30
N GLY A 33 12.01 -4.20 -5.58
CA GLY A 33 12.40 -5.56 -5.91
C GLY A 33 11.52 -6.19 -6.97
N PRO A 34 11.77 -7.47 -7.31
CA PRO A 34 11.00 -8.16 -8.34
C PRO A 34 9.53 -8.37 -7.96
N GLU A 35 9.18 -8.25 -6.69
CA GLU A 35 7.79 -8.31 -6.25
C GLU A 35 7.04 -7.01 -6.53
N CYS A 36 7.74 -5.94 -6.89
CA CYS A 36 7.15 -4.62 -7.12
C CYS A 36 6.48 -4.10 -5.85
N CYS A 37 5.16 -3.88 -5.87
CA CYS A 37 4.42 -3.53 -4.66
C CYS A 37 3.68 -4.77 -4.18
N ILE A 38 3.80 -5.07 -2.89
CA ILE A 38 3.22 -6.28 -2.31
C ILE A 38 1.91 -5.94 -1.63
N CYS A 39 0.86 -6.70 -1.95
CA CYS A 39 -0.45 -6.53 -1.33
C CYS A 39 -0.58 -7.47 -0.13
N TYR A 40 -0.81 -6.90 1.04
CA TYR A 40 -1.04 -7.67 2.27
C TYR A 40 -2.52 -7.60 2.62
N GLY A 41 -3.21 -8.72 2.52
CA GLY A 41 -4.59 -8.84 2.95
C GLY A 41 -4.68 -9.44 4.34
N LYS A 42 -5.75 -9.12 5.07
CA LYS A 42 -5.90 -9.49 6.47
C LYS A 42 -5.92 -11.00 6.70
N GLU A 43 -6.46 -11.77 5.76
CA GLU A 43 -6.56 -13.23 5.88
C GLU A 43 -5.98 -13.94 4.68
N GLN A 44 -5.03 -13.30 4.01
CA GLN A 44 -4.45 -13.83 2.78
C GLN A 44 -2.94 -13.79 2.87
N ALA A 45 -2.30 -14.71 2.15
CA ALA A 45 -0.86 -14.65 1.96
C ALA A 45 -0.50 -13.38 1.18
N PRO A 46 0.68 -12.80 1.42
CA PRO A 46 1.12 -11.64 0.64
C PRO A 46 1.10 -11.93 -0.85
N CYS A 47 0.58 -11.00 -1.64
CA CYS A 47 0.51 -11.11 -3.08
C CYS A 47 1.48 -10.13 -3.72
N PRO A 48 2.50 -10.60 -4.45
CA PRO A 48 3.40 -9.71 -5.16
C PRO A 48 2.71 -9.09 -6.37
N ARG A 49 3.31 -8.01 -6.87
CA ARG A 49 2.86 -7.34 -8.08
C ARG A 49 1.41 -6.88 -7.98
N TRP A 50 1.15 -6.11 -6.91
CA TRP A 50 -0.17 -5.50 -6.74
C TRP A 50 -0.56 -4.72 -7.99
N GLN A 51 -1.79 -4.95 -8.46
CA GLN A 51 -2.31 -4.28 -9.65
C GLN A 51 -3.39 -3.28 -9.24
N PRO A 52 -3.06 -1.99 -9.22
CA PRO A 52 -4.03 -0.98 -8.83
C PRO A 52 -5.06 -0.73 -9.92
N GLN A 53 -6.25 -0.36 -9.51
CA GLN A 53 -7.25 0.17 -10.42
C GLN A 53 -6.97 1.65 -10.67
N ALA A 54 -7.55 2.20 -11.74
CA ALA A 54 -7.37 3.62 -12.03
C ALA A 54 -7.82 4.49 -10.86
N GLU A 55 -8.89 4.10 -10.18
CA GLU A 55 -9.39 4.79 -9.00
C GLU A 55 -8.31 4.89 -7.91
N ASP A 56 -7.56 3.80 -7.71
CA ASP A 56 -6.50 3.78 -6.72
C ASP A 56 -5.39 4.76 -7.07
N LEU A 57 -5.04 4.84 -8.36
CA LEU A 57 -3.97 5.72 -8.81
C LEU A 57 -4.37 7.19 -8.77
N LEU A 58 -5.65 7.48 -8.90
CA LEU A 58 -6.18 8.85 -8.92
C LEU A 58 -6.57 9.36 -7.54
N ALA A 59 -6.60 8.49 -6.55
CA ALA A 59 -7.04 8.87 -5.21
C ALA A 59 -6.09 9.84 -4.54
N ASP A 60 -6.64 10.76 -3.74
CA ASP A 60 -5.89 11.72 -2.95
C ASP A 60 -5.95 11.44 -1.46
N ASP A 61 -6.55 10.33 -1.07
CA ASP A 61 -6.78 9.97 0.33
C ASP A 61 -5.83 8.90 0.85
N TRP A 62 -4.73 8.67 0.16
CA TRP A 62 -3.73 7.70 0.60
C TRP A 62 -3.12 8.09 1.93
N GLU A 63 -2.85 7.09 2.77
CA GLU A 63 -2.22 7.27 4.06
C GLU A 63 -1.06 6.29 4.21
N VAL A 64 -0.11 6.64 5.08
CA VAL A 64 1.02 5.77 5.38
C VAL A 64 0.85 5.24 6.79
N THR A 65 1.06 3.96 6.98
CA THR A 65 1.01 3.32 8.29
C THR A 65 2.24 2.45 8.50
N THR A 66 2.66 2.31 9.74
CA THR A 66 3.72 1.39 10.11
C THR A 66 3.15 0.13 10.76
N GLU A 67 1.83 0.04 10.88
CA GLU A 67 1.19 -1.15 11.45
C GLU A 67 1.25 -2.30 10.46
N GLU A 68 1.66 -3.46 10.93
CA GLU A 68 1.66 -4.67 10.14
C GLU A 68 0.35 -5.41 10.31
N LEU A 69 -0.10 -6.03 9.23
CA LEU A 69 -1.23 -6.95 9.28
C LEU A 69 -0.78 -8.25 9.94
N THR A 70 -1.33 -8.54 11.06
CA THR A 70 -1.05 -9.79 11.78
C THR A 70 -2.21 -10.77 11.58
#